data_95077c8ed3d9c991712e2fdf18886f9d
#
_entry.id   95077c8ed3d9c991712e2fdf18886f9d
#
_cell.length_a   1.000
_cell.length_b   1.000
_cell.length_c   1.000
_cell.angle_alpha   90.00
_cell.angle_beta   90.00
_cell.angle_gamma   90.00
#
_symmetry.space_group_name_H-M   'P 1'
#
loop_
_entity.id
_entity.type
_entity.pdbx_description
1 polymer ?
#
loop_
_entity_poly.entity_id
_entity_poly.type
_entity_poly.pdbx_seq_one_letter_code
_entity_poly.pdbx_strand_id
1 'polypeptide(L)'
;MASDFVQACSSGHEDEVEPVVEEKGFTVKVFYINEAQPDVEIPDAGAKVYLYYGVNNGELVRGEFQAGGEVVKGDITFFPDQMYRIDGDGMIDITPLYEDKEMTMLIESNFYTTRLAAGYFRDLSRPINYKCLFYP
;
A
#
# COMPACT_ATOMS: atom_id res chain seq x y z
N MET A 1 2.40 14.71 9.05
CA MET A 1 2.48 14.13 8.79
C MET A 1 1.62 13.15 8.69
N ALA A 2 1.11 12.79 9.58
CA ALA A 2 0.25 11.79 9.42
C ALA A 2 -0.77 12.06 8.46
N SER A 3 -1.11 13.25 8.24
CA SER A 3 -2.16 13.50 7.34
C SER A 3 -1.85 13.01 5.97
N ASP A 4 -0.64 12.73 5.69
CA ASP A 4 -0.36 12.26 4.39
C ASP A 4 -0.76 10.88 4.17
N PHE A 5 -1.23 10.19 5.18
CA PHE A 5 -1.41 8.89 4.95
C PHE A 5 -2.66 8.63 4.35
N VAL A 6 -3.44 9.17 4.23
CA VAL A 6 -4.49 8.85 3.88
C VAL A 6 -5.08 8.93 2.86
N GLN A 7 -5.51 9.58 2.58
CA GLN A 7 -6.27 9.75 1.69
C GLN A 7 -6.09 9.25 0.48
N ALA A 8 -5.39 8.92 -0.06
CA ALA A 8 -5.28 8.49 -1.36
C ALA A 8 -5.65 7.07 -1.57
N CYS A 9 -5.97 6.34 -0.63
CA CYS A 9 -6.20 4.92 -0.81
C CYS A 9 -7.63 4.52 -0.63
N SER A 10 -8.10 3.63 -1.48
CA SER A 10 -9.40 3.13 -1.31
C SER A 10 -9.28 1.66 -1.37
N SER A 11 -9.96 0.96 -0.57
CA SER A 11 -9.76 -0.37 -0.59
C SER A 11 -10.71 -0.91 -1.46
N GLY A 12 -10.52 -1.33 -2.29
CA GLY A 12 -11.33 -1.73 -3.15
C GLY A 12 -12.13 -2.69 -2.90
N HIS A 13 -12.50 -3.14 -2.62
CA HIS A 13 -13.24 -4.09 -2.39
C HIS A 13 -14.36 -4.22 -3.02
N GLU A 14 -14.77 -4.30 -3.31
CA GLU A 14 -15.64 -4.47 -3.79
C GLU A 14 -16.00 -5.02 -4.52
N ASP A 15 -16.26 -5.38 -4.86
CA ASP A 15 -16.67 -5.74 -5.47
C ASP A 15 -16.95 -6.51 -6.03
N GLU A 16 -17.20 -6.91 -6.37
CA GLU A 16 -17.55 -7.38 -6.92
C GLU A 16 -17.64 -8.28 -7.30
N VAL A 17 -17.87 -8.84 -7.50
CA VAL A 17 -18.15 -9.50 -7.85
C VAL A 17 -18.01 -10.44 -8.59
N GLU A 18 -17.61 -10.85 -8.90
CA GLU A 18 -17.46 -11.61 -9.67
C GLU A 18 -17.19 -12.81 -9.30
N PRO A 19 -17.49 -13.42 -9.44
CA PRO A 19 -17.59 -14.61 -9.05
C PRO A 19 -16.50 -15.42 -9.31
N VAL A 20 -15.91 -15.43 -9.65
CA VAL A 20 -15.00 -16.13 -10.03
C VAL A 20 -14.15 -16.62 -9.32
N VAL A 21 -13.91 -16.67 -8.90
CA VAL A 21 -13.19 -17.14 -8.43
C VAL A 21 -12.32 -17.45 -7.70
N GLU A 22 -12.07 -17.68 -7.28
CA GLU A 22 -11.35 -18.07 -6.54
C GLU A 22 -10.02 -17.79 -6.50
N GLU A 23 -9.66 -16.96 -6.75
CA GLU A 23 -8.47 -16.67 -6.77
C GLU A 23 -8.06 -16.18 -5.54
N LYS A 24 -7.06 -16.39 -4.97
CA LYS A 24 -6.59 -15.89 -3.85
C LYS A 24 -5.62 -14.91 -4.16
N GLY A 25 -5.54 -14.01 -4.79
CA GLY A 25 -4.52 -13.06 -5.14
C GLY A 25 -4.48 -11.87 -4.20
N PHE A 26 -3.39 -11.17 -4.23
CA PHE A 26 -3.25 -9.91 -3.51
C PHE A 26 -2.64 -8.96 -4.52
N THR A 27 -3.45 -8.11 -5.10
CA THR A 27 -3.00 -7.19 -6.15
C THR A 27 -3.07 -5.77 -5.60
N VAL A 28 -2.01 -5.02 -5.81
CA VAL A 28 -1.96 -3.62 -5.39
C VAL A 28 -1.80 -2.77 -6.63
N LYS A 29 -2.61 -1.74 -6.76
CA LYS A 29 -2.54 -0.81 -7.87
C LYS A 29 -2.25 0.56 -7.32
N VAL A 30 -1.29 1.25 -7.91
CA VAL A 30 -0.91 2.57 -7.44
C VAL A 30 -0.84 3.51 -8.62
N PHE A 31 -1.62 4.58 -8.54
CA PHE A 31 -1.69 5.55 -9.61
C PHE A 31 -1.60 6.93 -9.00
N TYR A 32 -1.38 7.94 -9.81
CA TYR A 32 -1.38 9.31 -9.33
C TYR A 32 -2.14 10.21 -10.30
N ILE A 33 -2.56 11.34 -9.80
CA ILE A 33 -3.24 12.35 -10.59
C ILE A 33 -2.29 13.53 -10.72
N ASN A 34 -2.12 14.01 -11.96
CA ASN A 34 -1.27 15.15 -12.20
C ASN A 34 -2.17 16.38 -12.28
N GLU A 35 -1.77 17.48 -11.68
CA GLU A 35 -2.55 18.68 -11.73
C GLU A 35 -2.90 19.10 -13.12
N ALA A 36 -2.03 18.88 -14.08
CA ALA A 36 -2.27 19.28 -15.45
C ALA A 36 -3.34 18.42 -16.13
N GLN A 37 -3.60 17.24 -15.62
CA GLN A 37 -4.58 16.33 -16.20
C GLN A 37 -5.39 15.70 -15.09
N PRO A 38 -6.25 16.45 -14.47
CA PRO A 38 -6.90 15.96 -13.23
C PRO A 38 -7.86 14.79 -13.43
N ASP A 39 -8.22 14.50 -14.65
CA ASP A 39 -9.13 13.38 -14.89
C ASP A 39 -8.43 12.12 -15.31
N VAL A 40 -7.12 12.09 -15.31
CA VAL A 40 -6.38 10.94 -15.81
C VAL A 40 -5.62 10.30 -14.67
N GLU A 41 -5.81 9.00 -14.49
CA GLU A 41 -5.04 8.24 -13.50
C GLU A 41 -3.82 7.69 -14.20
N ILE A 42 -2.64 8.02 -13.72
CA ILE A 42 -1.39 7.64 -14.35
C ILE A 42 -0.69 6.62 -13.46
N PRO A 43 -0.21 5.51 -14.01
CA PRO A 43 0.50 4.52 -13.19
C PRO A 43 1.70 5.13 -12.48
N ASP A 44 1.80 4.87 -11.19
CA ASP A 44 2.92 5.38 -10.40
C ASP A 44 4.02 4.31 -10.41
N ALA A 45 4.59 4.10 -11.59
CA ALA A 45 5.61 3.09 -11.77
C ALA A 45 6.80 3.38 -10.89
N GLY A 46 7.30 2.37 -10.23
CA GLY A 46 8.42 2.54 -9.32
C GLY A 46 8.02 2.87 -7.89
N ALA A 47 6.74 3.08 -7.64
CA ALA A 47 6.28 3.28 -6.26
C ALA A 47 6.67 2.05 -5.46
N LYS A 48 6.95 2.24 -4.18
CA LYS A 48 7.41 1.15 -3.34
C LYS A 48 6.34 0.75 -2.37
N VAL A 49 6.19 -0.55 -2.21
CA VAL A 49 5.18 -1.11 -1.31
C VAL A 49 5.91 -1.88 -0.25
N TYR A 50 5.70 -1.51 1.01
CA TYR A 50 6.37 -2.15 2.13
C TYR A 50 5.34 -2.86 2.98
N LEU A 51 5.60 -4.10 3.35
CA LEU A 51 4.65 -4.91 4.11
C LEU A 51 5.21 -5.25 5.47
N TYR A 52 4.41 -5.01 6.51
CA TYR A 52 4.83 -5.24 7.89
C TYR A 52 3.80 -6.17 8.52
N TYR A 53 4.19 -7.40 8.78
CA TYR A 53 3.27 -8.39 9.35
C TYR A 53 3.27 -8.31 10.87
N GLY A 54 2.14 -8.53 11.46
CA GLY A 54 2.03 -8.51 12.90
C GLY A 54 2.07 -7.14 13.49
N VAL A 55 1.88 -6.10 12.68
CA VAL A 55 1.96 -4.73 13.13
C VAL A 55 0.67 -4.05 12.78
N ASN A 56 0.08 -3.37 13.76
CA ASN A 56 -1.13 -2.70 13.53
C ASN A 56 -0.87 -1.32 12.93
N ASN A 57 -1.79 -0.88 12.14
CA ASN A 57 -1.64 0.37 11.42
C ASN A 57 -1.37 1.54 12.35
N GLY A 58 -2.07 1.62 13.45
CA GLY A 58 -1.91 2.72 14.36
C GLY A 58 -0.52 2.80 14.96
N GLU A 59 0.12 1.65 15.16
CA GLU A 59 1.45 1.69 15.67
C GLU A 59 2.43 2.15 14.65
N LEU A 60 2.27 1.73 13.43
CA LEU A 60 3.22 2.06 12.41
C LEU A 60 3.12 3.52 12.02
N VAL A 61 1.92 4.04 11.85
CA VAL A 61 1.80 5.40 11.38
C VAL A 61 2.22 6.45 12.40
N ARG A 62 2.42 6.05 13.64
CA ARG A 62 2.92 7.00 14.60
C ARG A 62 4.42 7.10 14.58
N GLY A 63 5.09 6.26 13.83
CA GLY A 63 6.53 6.27 13.75
C GLY A 63 7.00 7.19 12.65
N GLU A 64 8.30 7.31 12.53
CA GLU A 64 8.92 8.14 11.53
C GLU A 64 9.45 7.26 10.42
N PHE A 65 8.93 7.41 9.24
CA PHE A 65 9.31 6.59 8.09
C PHE A 65 10.66 7.03 7.57
N GLN A 66 11.53 6.06 7.32
CA GLN A 66 12.85 6.32 6.80
C GLN A 66 12.96 5.74 5.40
N ALA A 67 13.89 6.25 4.62
CA ALA A 67 14.13 5.68 3.32
C ALA A 67 14.50 4.22 3.50
N GLY A 68 13.97 3.37 2.73
CA GLY A 68 14.25 1.94 2.86
C GLY A 68 13.19 1.19 3.63
N GLY A 69 12.25 1.89 4.21
CA GLY A 69 11.12 1.23 4.82
C GLY A 69 11.16 1.04 6.30
N GLU A 70 12.23 1.50 6.98
CA GLU A 70 12.23 1.39 8.43
C GLU A 70 11.31 2.45 9.01
N VAL A 71 10.61 2.11 10.06
CA VAL A 71 9.75 3.05 10.77
C VAL A 71 10.23 3.10 12.20
N VAL A 72 10.68 4.26 12.65
CA VAL A 72 11.24 4.42 13.96
C VAL A 72 10.23 5.06 14.89
N LYS A 73 9.94 4.40 16.01
CA LYS A 73 9.00 4.94 16.95
C LYS A 73 9.65 4.79 18.33
N GLY A 74 10.22 5.86 18.85
CA GLY A 74 10.93 5.81 20.12
C GLY A 74 12.10 4.86 20.03
N ASP A 75 12.11 3.86 20.88
CA ASP A 75 13.19 2.90 20.88
C ASP A 75 12.94 1.73 19.98
N ILE A 76 11.83 1.71 19.29
CA ILE A 76 11.46 0.57 18.47
C ILE A 76 11.60 0.92 17.02
N THR A 77 12.16 0.03 16.25
CA THR A 77 12.26 0.21 14.81
C THR A 77 11.55 -0.96 14.14
N PHE A 78 10.63 -0.65 13.26
CA PHE A 78 9.95 -1.67 12.49
C PHE A 78 10.62 -1.79 11.14
N PHE A 79 10.90 -3.01 10.72
CA PHE A 79 11.48 -3.25 9.41
C PHE A 79 10.46 -3.96 8.54
N PRO A 80 10.39 -3.66 7.28
CA PRO A 80 9.42 -4.34 6.43
C PRO A 80 9.84 -5.80 6.23
N ASP A 81 8.87 -6.66 6.18
CA ASP A 81 9.12 -8.07 5.92
C ASP A 81 9.21 -8.35 4.42
N GLN A 82 8.59 -7.52 3.62
CA GLN A 82 8.64 -7.66 2.18
C GLN A 82 8.58 -6.26 1.56
N MET A 83 9.17 -6.12 0.41
CA MET A 83 9.10 -4.87 -0.32
C MET A 83 8.91 -5.19 -1.79
N TYR A 84 8.05 -4.45 -2.45
CA TYR A 84 7.79 -4.63 -3.87
C TYR A 84 7.84 -3.27 -4.56
N ARG A 85 8.02 -3.29 -5.86
CA ARG A 85 7.95 -2.08 -6.65
C ARG A 85 6.83 -2.21 -7.63
N ILE A 86 6.09 -1.15 -7.82
CA ILE A 86 4.98 -1.12 -8.76
C ILE A 86 5.55 -1.12 -10.17
N ASP A 87 4.94 -1.91 -11.03
CA ASP A 87 5.44 -2.05 -12.40
C ASP A 87 4.92 -0.92 -13.30
N GLY A 88 5.23 -0.99 -14.57
CA GLY A 88 4.88 0.06 -15.51
C GLY A 88 3.39 0.21 -15.74
N ASP A 89 2.60 -0.81 -15.41
CA ASP A 89 1.16 -0.73 -15.54
C ASP A 89 0.50 -0.26 -14.25
N GLY A 90 1.27 0.05 -13.24
CA GLY A 90 0.73 0.53 -11.99
C GLY A 90 0.27 -0.58 -11.06
N MET A 91 0.75 -1.78 -11.24
CA MET A 91 0.26 -2.92 -10.47
C MET A 91 1.37 -3.80 -9.98
N ILE A 92 1.09 -4.57 -8.98
CA ILE A 92 2.00 -5.62 -8.55
C ILE A 92 1.17 -6.68 -7.85
N ASP A 93 1.51 -7.94 -8.07
CA ASP A 93 0.88 -9.03 -7.36
C ASP A 93 1.78 -9.44 -6.22
N ILE A 94 1.23 -9.55 -5.06
CA ILE A 94 1.98 -9.85 -3.87
C ILE A 94 1.69 -11.26 -3.44
N THR A 95 2.72 -11.99 -3.03
CA THR A 95 2.55 -13.30 -2.43
C THR A 95 2.75 -13.14 -0.93
N PRO A 96 1.72 -13.22 -0.14
CA PRO A 96 1.86 -13.01 1.29
C PRO A 96 2.73 -14.07 1.94
N LEU A 97 3.52 -13.66 2.93
CA LEU A 97 4.29 -14.61 3.69
C LEU A 97 3.41 -15.33 4.69
N TYR A 98 2.41 -14.64 5.22
CA TYR A 98 1.53 -15.23 6.21
C TYR A 98 0.10 -14.83 5.86
N GLU A 99 -0.80 -15.76 5.82
CA GLU A 99 -2.18 -15.44 5.52
C GLU A 99 -3.00 -15.18 6.76
N ASP A 100 -2.52 -15.63 7.91
CA ASP A 100 -3.29 -15.52 9.13
C ASP A 100 -2.80 -14.43 10.06
N LYS A 101 -1.96 -13.53 9.61
CA LYS A 101 -1.48 -12.45 10.44
C LYS A 101 -1.99 -11.13 9.94
N GLU A 102 -2.20 -10.21 10.84
CA GLU A 102 -2.52 -8.85 10.43
C GLU A 102 -1.32 -8.26 9.71
N MET A 103 -1.55 -7.32 8.86
CA MET A 103 -0.49 -6.74 8.07
C MET A 103 -0.79 -5.29 7.79
N THR A 104 0.21 -4.44 7.94
CA THR A 104 0.12 -3.04 7.54
C THR A 104 0.97 -2.86 6.29
N MET A 105 0.45 -2.12 5.34
CA MET A 105 1.14 -1.85 4.10
C MET A 105 1.36 -0.37 3.99
N LEU A 106 2.59 0.04 3.70
CA LEU A 106 2.88 1.43 3.42
C LEU A 106 3.28 1.54 1.96
N ILE A 107 2.77 2.55 1.28
CA ILE A 107 3.06 2.77 -0.13
C ILE A 107 3.69 4.14 -0.27
N GLU A 108 4.87 4.16 -0.86
CA GLU A 108 5.59 5.39 -1.07
C GLU A 108 5.50 5.75 -2.54
N SER A 109 4.93 6.89 -2.86
CA SER A 109 4.77 7.30 -4.24
C SER A 109 6.12 7.56 -4.88
N ASN A 110 6.28 7.19 -6.11
CA ASN A 110 7.49 7.51 -6.85
C ASN A 110 7.35 8.90 -7.47
N PHE A 111 6.19 9.24 -7.93
CA PHE A 111 5.98 10.53 -8.56
C PHE A 111 5.95 11.66 -7.51
N TYR A 112 5.18 11.50 -6.46
CA TYR A 112 5.14 12.47 -5.39
C TYR A 112 6.02 11.96 -4.24
N THR A 113 7.29 12.25 -4.31
CA THR A 113 8.29 11.57 -3.50
C THR A 113 8.15 11.73 -2.00
N THR A 114 7.29 12.61 -1.53
CA THR A 114 7.13 12.76 -0.10
C THR A 114 5.79 12.22 0.37
N ARG A 115 5.04 11.56 -0.48
CA ARG A 115 3.73 11.08 -0.11
C ARG A 115 3.74 9.61 0.24
N LEU A 116 3.05 9.29 1.30
CA LEU A 116 2.89 7.91 1.74
C LEU A 116 1.43 7.62 1.92
N ALA A 117 1.05 6.39 1.72
CA ALA A 117 -0.29 5.93 2.00
C ALA A 117 -0.19 4.66 2.82
N ALA A 118 -1.22 4.34 3.57
CA ALA A 118 -1.20 3.16 4.43
C ALA A 118 -2.47 2.34 4.25
N GLY A 119 -2.32 1.05 4.30
CA GLY A 119 -3.45 0.13 4.29
C GLY A 119 -3.28 -0.89 5.40
N TYR A 120 -4.36 -1.40 5.91
CA TYR A 120 -4.30 -2.37 6.99
C TYR A 120 -5.25 -3.51 6.70
N PHE A 121 -4.78 -4.74 6.91
CA PHE A 121 -5.56 -5.93 6.66
C PHE A 121 -5.51 -6.83 7.87
N ARG A 122 -6.69 -7.27 8.37
CA ARG A 122 -6.70 -8.10 9.52
C ARG A 122 -6.16 -9.45 9.21
N ASP A 123 -6.45 -9.98 8.06
CA ASP A 123 -5.88 -11.24 7.63
C ASP A 123 -5.86 -11.24 6.11
N LEU A 124 -5.14 -12.15 5.52
CA LEU A 124 -4.93 -12.18 4.09
C LEU A 124 -5.49 -13.44 3.46
N SER A 125 -6.48 -14.03 4.10
CA SER A 125 -7.01 -15.30 3.62
C SER A 125 -7.97 -15.12 2.47
N ARG A 126 -8.39 -13.89 2.16
CA ARG A 126 -9.29 -13.64 1.05
C ARG A 126 -8.57 -12.87 -0.02
N PRO A 127 -9.06 -12.92 -1.25
CA PRO A 127 -8.43 -12.13 -2.32
C PRO A 127 -8.51 -10.65 -1.99
N ILE A 128 -7.45 -9.93 -2.26
CA ILE A 128 -7.36 -8.51 -1.98
C ILE A 128 -7.02 -7.77 -3.26
N ASN A 129 -7.75 -6.70 -3.52
CA ASN A 129 -7.50 -5.88 -4.67
C ASN A 129 -7.49 -4.45 -4.15
N TYR A 130 -6.32 -3.92 -3.91
CA TYR A 130 -6.18 -2.65 -3.25
C TYR A 130 -5.71 -1.58 -4.24
N LYS A 131 -6.39 -0.47 -4.27
CA LYS A 131 -6.01 0.60 -5.18
C LYS A 131 -5.68 1.85 -4.39
N CYS A 132 -4.55 2.45 -4.71
CA CYS A 132 -4.09 3.67 -4.07
C CYS A 132 -3.95 4.75 -5.13
N LEU A 133 -4.45 5.94 -4.85
CA LEU A 133 -4.39 7.04 -5.78
C LEU A 133 -3.80 8.24 -5.07
N PHE A 134 -2.67 8.72 -5.56
CA PHE A 134 -2.01 9.87 -4.97
C PHE A 134 -2.42 11.15 -5.68
N TYR A 135 -2.64 12.18 -4.92
CA TYR A 135 -3.08 13.47 -5.46
C TYR A 135 -2.00 14.53 -5.24
N PRO A 136 -2.01 15.59 -6.04
CA PRO A 136 -1.02 16.66 -5.92
C PRO A 136 -1.03 17.32 -4.57
#